data_bdcfd91cb485db19b6ff7f482d34b3bb
#
_entry.id   bdcfd91cb485db19b6ff7f482d34b3bb
#
_cell.length_a   1.000
_cell.length_b   1.000
_cell.length_c   1.000
_cell.angle_alpha   90.00
_cell.angle_beta   90.00
_cell.angle_gamma   90.00
#
_symmetry.space_group_name_H-M   'P 1'
#
loop_
_entity.id
_entity.type
_entity.pdbx_description
1 polymer ?
#
loop_
_entity_poly.entity_id
_entity_poly.type
_entity_poly.pdbx_seq_one_letter_code
_entity_poly.pdbx_strand_id
1 'polypeptide(L)'
;MAGNSITVNTDQVAEIANNLERLNKELRQALEDSKKRIDGLSSVWQGEAADATIQGFDSFAANYFQNYEDVITQYVTFLRTNVDAGYFETETVNTNLAEAFK
;
A
#
# COMPACT_ATOMS: atom_id res chain seq x y z
N MET A 1 9.54 -19.50 -26.79
CA MET A 1 9.07 -19.10 -27.27
C MET A 1 8.91 -17.99 -27.29
N ALA A 2 8.71 -17.83 -28.19
CA ALA A 2 8.50 -16.57 -28.36
C ALA A 2 7.77 -16.10 -27.23
N GLY A 3 6.85 -16.77 -26.87
CA GLY A 3 6.15 -16.40 -25.72
C GLY A 3 7.04 -16.19 -24.55
N ASN A 4 8.25 -16.61 -24.72
CA ASN A 4 9.17 -16.50 -23.63
C ASN A 4 9.98 -15.26 -23.69
N SER A 5 9.84 -14.46 -24.74
CA SER A 5 10.60 -13.27 -24.76
C SER A 5 9.84 -12.19 -24.02
N ILE A 6 10.22 -12.03 -22.78
CA ILE A 6 9.66 -11.00 -21.93
C ILE A 6 10.51 -9.77 -22.11
N THR A 7 9.89 -8.72 -22.62
CA THR A 7 10.56 -7.44 -22.73
C THR A 7 10.20 -6.62 -21.52
N VAL A 8 11.19 -6.25 -20.74
CA VAL A 8 10.99 -5.43 -19.56
C VAL A 8 11.68 -4.09 -19.79
N ASN A 9 10.90 -3.02 -19.71
CA ASN A 9 11.47 -1.69 -19.74
C ASN A 9 11.78 -1.30 -18.30
N THR A 10 13.05 -1.43 -17.94
CA THR A 10 13.48 -1.21 -16.56
C THR A 10 13.23 0.21 -16.08
N ASP A 11 13.34 1.19 -16.98
CA ASP A 11 13.09 2.58 -16.62
C ASP A 11 11.62 2.80 -16.25
N GLN A 12 10.72 2.20 -17.02
CA GLN A 12 9.29 2.31 -16.72
C GLN A 12 8.92 1.57 -15.44
N VAL A 13 9.52 0.43 -15.20
CA VAL A 13 9.26 -0.31 -13.96
C VAL A 13 9.77 0.47 -12.77
N ALA A 14 10.93 1.08 -12.87
CA ALA A 14 11.47 1.91 -11.79
C ALA A 14 10.56 3.11 -11.53
N GLU A 15 10.02 3.72 -12.57
CA GLU A 15 9.10 4.83 -12.44
C GLU A 15 7.82 4.40 -11.74
N ILE A 16 7.28 3.24 -12.11
CA ILE A 16 6.08 2.72 -11.47
C ILE A 16 6.35 2.44 -10.00
N ALA A 17 7.51 1.85 -9.67
CA ALA A 17 7.86 1.60 -8.27
C ALA A 17 7.93 2.89 -7.48
N ASN A 18 8.54 3.92 -8.06
CA ASN A 18 8.62 5.23 -7.41
C ASN A 18 7.24 5.85 -7.20
N ASN A 19 6.37 5.71 -8.19
CA ASN A 19 5.01 6.23 -8.08
C ASN A 19 4.20 5.49 -7.03
N LEU A 20 4.35 4.18 -6.95
CA LEU A 20 3.67 3.39 -5.92
C LEU A 20 4.13 3.80 -4.53
N GLU A 21 5.43 3.99 -4.36
CA GLU A 21 5.97 4.42 -3.08
C GLU A 21 5.43 5.80 -2.69
N ARG A 22 5.41 6.71 -3.64
CA ARG A 22 4.89 8.06 -3.39
C ARG A 22 3.41 8.03 -3.03
N LEU A 23 2.62 7.28 -3.78
CA LEU A 23 1.19 7.17 -3.52
C LEU A 23 0.92 6.50 -2.17
N ASN A 24 1.73 5.52 -1.82
CA ASN A 24 1.61 4.86 -0.52
C ASN A 24 1.85 5.86 0.62
N LYS A 25 2.86 6.71 0.46
CA LYS A 25 3.14 7.76 1.45
C LYS A 25 2.03 8.80 1.51
N GLU A 26 1.51 9.20 0.36
CA GLU A 26 0.42 10.17 0.30
C GLU A 26 -0.84 9.63 0.97
N LEU A 27 -1.14 8.37 0.74
CA LEU A 27 -2.30 7.74 1.35
C LEU A 27 -2.13 7.64 2.87
N ARG A 28 -0.92 7.28 3.32
CA ARG A 28 -0.63 7.26 4.75
C ARG A 28 -0.85 8.64 5.36
N GLN A 29 -0.33 9.68 4.70
CA GLN A 29 -0.49 11.04 5.19
C GLN A 29 -1.96 11.46 5.23
N ALA A 30 -2.71 11.09 4.20
CA ALA A 30 -4.13 11.40 4.15
C ALA A 30 -4.90 10.72 5.29
N LEU A 31 -4.55 9.48 5.60
CA LEU A 31 -5.19 8.77 6.70
C LEU A 31 -4.80 9.35 8.06
N GLU A 32 -3.55 9.75 8.22
CA GLU A 32 -3.10 10.40 9.46
C GLU A 32 -3.80 11.74 9.66
N ASP A 33 -3.94 12.53 8.61
CA ASP A 33 -4.63 13.80 8.67
C ASP A 33 -6.11 13.59 8.98
N SER A 34 -6.73 12.59 8.36
CA SER A 34 -8.12 12.25 8.61
C SER A 34 -8.30 11.81 10.06
N LYS A 35 -7.38 11.01 10.58
CA LYS A 35 -7.43 10.58 11.96
C LYS A 35 -7.42 11.77 12.92
N LYS A 36 -6.56 12.74 12.67
CA LYS A 36 -6.51 13.94 13.50
C LYS A 36 -7.84 14.68 13.48
N ARG A 37 -8.46 14.78 12.32
CA ARG A 37 -9.74 15.47 12.18
C ARG A 37 -10.86 14.70 12.89
N ILE A 38 -10.85 13.38 12.76
CA ILE A 38 -11.84 12.53 13.42
C ILE A 38 -11.65 12.59 14.93
N ASP A 39 -10.41 12.51 15.40
CA ASP A 39 -10.14 12.60 16.84
C ASP A 39 -10.58 13.96 17.39
N GLY A 40 -10.48 15.01 16.59
CA GLY A 40 -10.95 16.34 16.98
C GLY A 40 -12.44 16.46 17.15
N LEU A 41 -13.24 15.49 16.68
CA LEU A 41 -14.67 15.52 16.87
C LEU A 41 -15.05 15.50 18.34
N SER A 42 -14.22 14.92 19.19
CA SER A 42 -14.52 14.83 20.61
C SER A 42 -14.67 16.20 21.29
N SER A 43 -14.14 17.25 20.68
CA SER A 43 -14.26 18.59 21.22
C SER A 43 -15.59 19.27 20.86
N VAL A 44 -16.29 18.75 19.86
CA VAL A 44 -17.56 19.35 19.39
C VAL A 44 -18.71 18.36 19.36
N TRP A 45 -18.44 17.10 19.59
CA TRP A 45 -19.46 16.04 19.55
C TRP A 45 -19.12 15.02 20.63
N GLN A 46 -19.97 14.86 21.60
CA GLN A 46 -19.74 13.97 22.74
C GLN A 46 -20.85 12.94 22.81
N GLY A 47 -20.54 11.80 23.41
CA GLY A 47 -21.49 10.72 23.61
C GLY A 47 -21.03 9.43 22.98
N GLU A 48 -21.81 8.38 23.17
CA GLU A 48 -21.45 7.05 22.71
C GLU A 48 -21.27 6.97 21.19
N ALA A 49 -22.14 7.66 20.45
CA ALA A 49 -22.04 7.63 18.99
C ALA A 49 -20.76 8.29 18.51
N ALA A 50 -20.35 9.39 19.15
CA ALA A 50 -19.09 10.04 18.80
C ALA A 50 -17.90 9.15 19.11
N ASP A 51 -17.89 8.54 20.27
CA ASP A 51 -16.81 7.65 20.67
C ASP A 51 -16.71 6.45 19.73
N ALA A 52 -17.86 5.87 19.38
CA ALA A 52 -17.88 4.74 18.46
C ALA A 52 -17.36 5.12 17.07
N THR A 53 -17.67 6.33 16.61
CA THR A 53 -17.19 6.83 15.31
C THR A 53 -15.68 6.99 15.33
N ILE A 54 -15.15 7.60 16.39
CA ILE A 54 -13.70 7.81 16.52
C ILE A 54 -12.97 6.48 16.58
N GLN A 55 -13.45 5.56 17.42
CA GLN A 55 -12.84 4.25 17.55
C GLN A 55 -12.91 3.44 16.26
N GLY A 56 -14.04 3.54 15.56
CA GLY A 56 -14.20 2.85 14.28
C GLY A 56 -13.22 3.34 13.25
N PHE A 57 -12.99 4.64 13.17
CA PHE A 57 -12.02 5.19 12.25
C PHE A 57 -10.59 4.79 12.63
N ASP A 58 -10.27 4.85 13.92
CA ASP A 58 -8.94 4.46 14.38
C ASP A 58 -8.65 2.99 14.04
N SER A 59 -9.63 2.11 14.20
CA SER A 59 -9.51 0.71 13.85
C SER A 59 -9.32 0.53 12.34
N PHE A 60 -10.06 1.28 11.56
CA PHE A 60 -9.94 1.25 10.10
C PHE A 60 -8.53 1.67 9.66
N ALA A 61 -8.02 2.77 10.21
CA ALA A 61 -6.71 3.27 9.83
C ALA A 61 -5.60 2.29 10.23
N ALA A 62 -5.69 1.72 11.44
CA ALA A 62 -4.72 0.74 11.89
C ALA A 62 -4.74 -0.50 11.01
N ASN A 63 -5.93 -0.95 10.61
CA ASN A 63 -6.09 -2.10 9.73
C ASN A 63 -5.47 -1.83 8.35
N TYR A 64 -5.64 -0.62 7.83
CA TYR A 64 -5.02 -0.26 6.57
C TYR A 64 -3.50 -0.33 6.69
N PHE A 65 -2.92 0.31 7.71
CA PHE A 65 -1.48 0.31 7.87
C PHE A 65 -0.91 -1.09 8.03
N GLN A 66 -1.61 -1.94 8.75
CA GLN A 66 -1.15 -3.28 9.04
C GLN A 66 -1.25 -4.21 7.82
N ASN A 67 -2.31 -4.08 7.04
CA ASN A 67 -2.62 -5.06 6.00
C ASN A 67 -2.32 -4.59 4.58
N TYR A 68 -2.32 -3.30 4.34
CA TYR A 68 -2.19 -2.78 2.97
C TYR A 68 -0.92 -1.99 2.73
N GLU A 69 -0.50 -1.18 3.67
CA GLU A 69 0.71 -0.40 3.52
C GLU A 69 1.92 -1.30 3.32
N ASP A 70 2.03 -2.33 4.12
CA ASP A 70 3.15 -3.26 4.03
C ASP A 70 3.14 -4.03 2.72
N VAL A 71 1.96 -4.42 2.24
CA VAL A 71 1.86 -5.14 0.98
C VAL A 71 2.32 -4.26 -0.17
N ILE A 72 1.92 -2.99 -0.18
CA ILE A 72 2.37 -2.06 -1.22
C ILE A 72 3.88 -1.89 -1.15
N THR A 73 4.44 -1.78 0.06
CA THR A 73 5.89 -1.71 0.24
C THR A 73 6.59 -2.96 -0.31
N GLN A 74 5.99 -4.13 -0.13
CA GLN A 74 6.52 -5.36 -0.69
C GLN A 74 6.52 -5.33 -2.22
N TYR A 75 5.48 -4.80 -2.82
CA TYR A 75 5.44 -4.65 -4.27
C TYR A 75 6.53 -3.72 -4.79
N VAL A 76 6.74 -2.60 -4.10
CA VAL A 76 7.80 -1.66 -4.48
C VAL A 76 9.16 -2.37 -4.41
N THR A 77 9.41 -3.08 -3.33
CA THR A 77 10.65 -3.82 -3.16
C THR A 77 10.81 -4.88 -4.23
N PHE A 78 9.74 -5.61 -4.52
CA PHE A 78 9.77 -6.62 -5.55
C PHE A 78 10.12 -6.03 -6.91
N LEU A 79 9.48 -4.95 -7.29
CA LEU A 79 9.75 -4.33 -8.58
C LEU A 79 11.19 -3.85 -8.68
N ARG A 80 11.69 -3.23 -7.63
CA ARG A 80 13.06 -2.72 -7.62
C ARG A 80 14.09 -3.83 -7.64
N THR A 81 13.84 -4.89 -6.89
CA THR A 81 14.81 -5.96 -6.73
C THR A 81 14.82 -6.92 -7.91
N ASN A 82 13.64 -7.35 -8.34
CA ASN A 82 13.55 -8.43 -9.31
C ASN A 82 13.78 -7.96 -10.74
N VAL A 83 13.47 -6.72 -11.04
CA VAL A 83 13.72 -6.20 -12.35
C VAL A 83 15.22 -6.03 -12.57
N ASP A 84 15.94 -5.62 -11.55
CA ASP A 84 17.40 -5.45 -11.67
C ASP A 84 18.13 -6.76 -11.58
N ALA A 85 17.65 -7.69 -10.76
CA ALA A 85 18.39 -8.91 -10.48
C ALA A 85 18.08 -10.06 -11.42
N GLY A 86 17.03 -9.97 -12.16
CA GLY A 86 16.68 -11.07 -13.03
C GLY A 86 15.23 -11.43 -12.87
N TYR A 87 14.58 -11.37 -13.89
CA TYR A 87 13.16 -11.50 -13.96
C TYR A 87 12.68 -12.93 -14.01
N PHE A 88 13.57 -13.88 -13.85
CA PHE A 88 13.20 -15.29 -14.01
C PHE A 88 12.12 -15.75 -13.07
N GLU A 89 12.09 -15.21 -11.88
CA GLU A 89 11.15 -15.65 -10.88
C GLU A 89 9.96 -14.74 -10.76
N THR A 90 9.84 -13.80 -11.69
CA THR A 90 8.83 -12.75 -11.60
C THR A 90 7.43 -13.31 -11.47
N GLU A 91 7.07 -14.28 -12.27
CA GLU A 91 5.73 -14.83 -12.23
C GLU A 91 5.39 -15.47 -10.90
N THR A 92 6.31 -16.27 -10.37
CA THR A 92 6.07 -16.94 -9.11
C THR A 92 5.96 -15.97 -7.96
N VAL A 93 6.88 -15.02 -7.89
CA VAL A 93 6.88 -14.03 -6.82
C VAL A 93 5.66 -13.13 -6.93
N ASN A 94 5.32 -12.72 -8.13
CA ASN A 94 4.15 -11.89 -8.35
C ASN A 94 2.86 -12.61 -7.97
N THR A 95 2.77 -13.89 -8.23
CA THR A 95 1.62 -14.69 -7.80
C THR A 95 1.51 -14.72 -6.29
N ASN A 96 2.63 -14.87 -5.60
CA ASN A 96 2.64 -14.87 -4.14
C ASN A 96 2.20 -13.54 -3.57
N LEU A 97 2.61 -12.44 -4.18
CA LEU A 97 2.17 -11.12 -3.75
C LEU A 97 0.69 -10.91 -4.00
N ALA A 98 0.19 -11.39 -5.13
CA ALA A 98 -1.23 -11.30 -5.43
C ALA A 98 -2.07 -12.08 -4.42
N GLU A 99 -1.56 -13.22 -3.98
CA GLU A 99 -2.22 -13.99 -2.92
C GLU A 99 -2.29 -13.21 -1.63
N ALA A 100 -1.24 -12.46 -1.31
CA ALA A 100 -1.20 -11.67 -0.09
C ALA A 100 -2.24 -10.54 -0.09
N PHE A 101 -2.66 -10.10 -1.28
CA PHE A 101 -3.68 -9.07 -1.38
C PHE A 101 -5.09 -9.58 -1.13
N LYS A 102 -5.30 -10.85 -1.22
CA LYS A 102 -6.62 -11.41 -0.96
C LYS A 102 -6.90 -11.46 0.52
#